data_88386c5561557ff27dab56f055adf60e
#
_entry.id   88386c5561557ff27dab56f055adf60e
#
_cell.length_a   1.000
_cell.length_b   1.000
_cell.length_c   1.000
_cell.angle_alpha   90.00
_cell.angle_beta   90.00
_cell.angle_gamma   90.00
#
_symmetry.space_group_name_H-M   'P 1'
#
loop_
_entity.id
_entity.type
_entity.pdbx_description
1 polymer ?
#
loop_
_entity_poly.entity_id
_entity_poly.type
_entity_poly.pdbx_seq_one_letter_code
_entity_poly.pdbx_strand_id
1 'polypeptide(L)'
;MKLGVSYFGSRMPDDVADDMKAIRDNRCNFVVHTFSEEDMEFYPGTMEKIVKASKKEGLEVWIDPWAVGQTWGGESYSNFIAKNVDAMQKNAEGGLLPAACLNNPKYRKFMTEWTDAAIKIGADNIFWDEPHFYLYPEAEGCKGWACRCDICCDLFKKRFSKDMPVVMDDNVRLFKEDCLVD
;
A
#
# COMPACT_ATOMS: atom_id res chain seq x y z
N MET A 1 0.88 -6.49 -26.35
CA MET A 1 1.13 -5.23 -25.62
C MET A 1 0.07 -5.15 -24.53
N LYS A 2 0.44 -4.87 -23.28
CA LYS A 2 -0.53 -4.63 -22.20
C LYS A 2 -0.94 -3.15 -22.24
N LEU A 3 -2.24 -2.90 -22.25
CA LEU A 3 -2.85 -1.57 -22.18
C LEU A 3 -3.98 -1.65 -21.15
N GLY A 4 -3.98 -0.76 -20.17
CA GLY A 4 -4.99 -0.77 -19.12
C GLY A 4 -5.21 0.59 -18.50
N VAL A 5 -6.10 0.65 -17.53
CA VAL A 5 -6.44 1.85 -16.79
C VAL A 5 -6.49 1.58 -15.30
N SER A 6 -6.14 2.56 -14.49
CA SER A 6 -6.51 2.60 -13.07
C SER A 6 -7.95 3.12 -12.97
N TYR A 7 -8.80 2.34 -12.32
CA TYR A 7 -10.23 2.61 -12.24
C TYR A 7 -10.60 3.08 -10.84
N PHE A 8 -10.90 4.36 -10.72
CA PHE A 8 -11.37 5.03 -9.50
C PHE A 8 -12.86 5.38 -9.54
N GLY A 9 -13.62 4.64 -10.35
CA GLY A 9 -15.04 4.90 -10.60
C GLY A 9 -15.97 4.38 -9.52
N SER A 10 -17.17 3.98 -9.96
CA SER A 10 -18.24 3.50 -9.08
C SER A 10 -17.83 2.26 -8.28
N ARG A 11 -18.42 2.13 -7.08
CA ARG A 11 -18.44 0.88 -6.29
C ARG A 11 -19.75 0.09 -6.45
N MET A 12 -20.63 0.55 -7.34
CA MET A 12 -21.87 -0.15 -7.67
C MET A 12 -21.59 -1.19 -8.76
N PRO A 13 -21.73 -2.51 -8.50
CA PRO A 13 -21.32 -3.55 -9.45
C PRO A 13 -21.99 -3.46 -10.84
N ASP A 14 -23.22 -2.97 -10.93
CA ASP A 14 -23.91 -2.82 -12.21
C ASP A 14 -23.31 -1.69 -13.05
N ASP A 15 -23.00 -0.54 -12.45
CA ASP A 15 -22.31 0.57 -13.13
C ASP A 15 -20.91 0.15 -13.58
N VAL A 16 -20.18 -0.58 -12.72
CA VAL A 16 -18.85 -1.11 -13.03
C VAL A 16 -18.89 -2.03 -14.25
N ALA A 17 -19.94 -2.84 -14.40
CA ALA A 17 -20.05 -3.74 -15.55
C ALA A 17 -20.10 -2.98 -16.88
N ASP A 18 -20.82 -1.86 -16.93
CA ASP A 18 -20.89 -1.00 -18.11
C ASP A 18 -19.55 -0.30 -18.38
N ASP A 19 -18.89 0.19 -17.32
CA ASP A 19 -17.58 0.82 -17.44
C ASP A 19 -16.51 -0.18 -17.92
N MET A 20 -16.50 -1.40 -17.42
CA MET A 20 -15.55 -2.45 -17.84
C MET A 20 -15.74 -2.80 -19.32
N LYS A 21 -16.98 -2.81 -19.79
CA LYS A 21 -17.27 -2.98 -21.21
C LYS A 21 -16.70 -1.83 -22.03
N ALA A 22 -16.87 -0.59 -21.59
CA ALA A 22 -16.31 0.59 -22.27
C ALA A 22 -14.77 0.55 -22.29
N ILE A 23 -14.13 0.15 -21.18
CA ILE A 23 -12.68 -0.02 -21.07
C ILE A 23 -12.18 -1.06 -22.08
N ARG A 24 -12.83 -2.22 -22.17
CA ARG A 24 -12.50 -3.26 -23.15
C ARG A 24 -12.69 -2.77 -24.59
N ASP A 25 -13.80 -2.06 -24.87
CA ASP A 25 -14.11 -1.56 -26.23
C ASP A 25 -13.06 -0.51 -26.67
N ASN A 26 -12.40 0.16 -25.72
CA ASN A 26 -11.21 1.00 -25.96
C ASN A 26 -9.89 0.21 -26.04
N ARG A 27 -9.95 -1.12 -26.22
CA ARG A 27 -8.82 -2.03 -26.42
C ARG A 27 -7.90 -2.21 -25.20
N CYS A 28 -8.35 -1.86 -24.01
CA CYS A 28 -7.66 -2.22 -22.80
C CYS A 28 -7.81 -3.73 -22.55
N ASN A 29 -6.79 -4.33 -21.95
CA ASN A 29 -6.76 -5.76 -21.62
C ASN A 29 -6.48 -6.02 -20.14
N PHE A 30 -6.30 -4.96 -19.32
CA PHE A 30 -6.28 -5.04 -17.87
C PHE A 30 -6.87 -3.79 -17.23
N VAL A 31 -7.26 -3.92 -15.98
CA VAL A 31 -7.75 -2.84 -15.12
C VAL A 31 -7.12 -2.96 -13.74
N VAL A 32 -6.75 -1.83 -13.14
CA VAL A 32 -6.32 -1.75 -11.74
C VAL A 32 -7.49 -1.23 -10.91
N HIS A 33 -7.95 -2.01 -9.94
CA HIS A 33 -8.94 -1.57 -8.94
C HIS A 33 -8.26 -1.29 -7.62
N THR A 34 -8.69 -0.24 -6.95
CA THR A 34 -8.27 0.04 -5.58
C THR A 34 -8.95 -0.90 -4.59
N PHE A 35 -8.24 -1.30 -3.54
CA PHE A 35 -8.74 -2.16 -2.47
C PHE A 35 -8.22 -1.66 -1.13
N SER A 36 -9.00 -0.83 -0.47
CA SER A 36 -8.66 -0.24 0.81
C SER A 36 -8.86 -1.21 1.97
N GLU A 37 -8.43 -0.82 3.17
CA GLU A 37 -8.73 -1.57 4.40
C GLU A 37 -10.25 -1.64 4.67
N GLU A 38 -11.00 -0.60 4.33
CA GLU A 38 -12.46 -0.58 4.47
C GLU A 38 -13.14 -1.53 3.46
N ASP A 39 -12.66 -1.57 2.22
CA ASP A 39 -13.14 -2.56 1.23
C ASP A 39 -12.90 -3.98 1.73
N MET A 40 -11.73 -4.25 2.32
CA MET A 40 -11.39 -5.55 2.88
C MET A 40 -12.27 -5.91 4.08
N GLU A 41 -12.52 -4.97 5.00
CA GLU A 41 -13.24 -5.21 6.26
C GLU A 41 -14.76 -5.27 6.05
N PHE A 42 -15.31 -4.36 5.25
CA PHE A 42 -16.78 -4.16 5.17
C PHE A 42 -17.39 -4.56 3.83
N TYR A 43 -16.63 -4.52 2.73
CA TYR A 43 -17.16 -4.68 1.38
C TYR A 43 -16.49 -5.75 0.51
N PRO A 44 -15.94 -6.86 1.08
CA PRO A 44 -15.24 -7.85 0.26
C PRO A 44 -16.15 -8.50 -0.79
N GLY A 45 -17.42 -8.72 -0.47
CA GLY A 45 -18.39 -9.26 -1.42
C GLY A 45 -18.76 -8.32 -2.57
N THR A 46 -18.69 -7.00 -2.35
CA THR A 46 -18.84 -6.00 -3.41
C THR A 46 -17.62 -6.03 -4.33
N MET A 47 -16.41 -6.04 -3.76
CA MET A 47 -15.18 -6.12 -4.53
C MET A 47 -15.08 -7.42 -5.34
N GLU A 48 -15.51 -8.56 -4.79
CA GLU A 48 -15.61 -9.81 -5.53
C GLU A 48 -16.52 -9.69 -6.78
N LYS A 49 -17.66 -9.02 -6.66
CA LYS A 49 -18.58 -8.77 -7.80
C LYS A 49 -17.94 -7.87 -8.84
N ILE A 50 -17.23 -6.81 -8.42
CA ILE A 50 -16.51 -5.88 -9.30
C ILE A 50 -15.43 -6.64 -10.09
N VAL A 51 -14.60 -7.43 -9.40
CA VAL A 51 -13.58 -8.26 -10.05
C VAL A 51 -14.20 -9.24 -11.05
N LYS A 52 -15.30 -9.90 -10.68
CA LYS A 52 -16.03 -10.81 -11.59
C LYS A 52 -16.58 -10.08 -12.82
N ALA A 53 -17.11 -8.86 -12.67
CA ALA A 53 -17.58 -8.06 -13.79
C ALA A 53 -16.44 -7.73 -14.76
N SER A 54 -15.28 -7.31 -14.24
CA SER A 54 -14.09 -7.02 -15.05
C SER A 54 -13.60 -8.25 -15.81
N LYS A 55 -13.52 -9.40 -15.15
CA LYS A 55 -13.11 -10.68 -15.77
C LYS A 55 -14.11 -11.18 -16.82
N LYS A 56 -15.41 -10.93 -16.62
CA LYS A 56 -16.44 -11.27 -17.61
C LYS A 56 -16.21 -10.53 -18.94
N GLU A 57 -15.68 -9.33 -18.89
CA GLU A 57 -15.32 -8.56 -20.08
C GLU A 57 -13.94 -8.92 -20.64
N GLY A 58 -13.26 -9.92 -20.07
CA GLY A 58 -11.96 -10.41 -20.54
C GLY A 58 -10.78 -9.56 -20.10
N LEU A 59 -10.96 -8.70 -19.09
CA LEU A 59 -9.88 -7.88 -18.51
C LEU A 59 -9.11 -8.69 -17.46
N GLU A 60 -7.79 -8.63 -17.51
CA GLU A 60 -6.92 -9.04 -16.40
C GLU A 60 -7.09 -8.04 -15.25
N VAL A 61 -7.26 -8.53 -14.02
CA VAL A 61 -7.56 -7.68 -12.87
C VAL A 61 -6.34 -7.55 -11.97
N TRP A 62 -5.92 -6.30 -11.78
CA TRP A 62 -4.89 -5.91 -10.84
C TRP A 62 -5.54 -5.20 -9.66
N ILE A 63 -5.00 -5.41 -8.47
CA ILE A 63 -5.50 -4.81 -7.23
C ILE A 63 -4.40 -3.96 -6.60
N ASP A 64 -4.77 -2.75 -6.22
CA ASP A 64 -3.91 -1.73 -5.62
C ASP A 64 -4.25 -1.56 -4.13
N PRO A 65 -3.27 -1.61 -3.22
CA PRO A 65 -3.46 -1.40 -1.77
C PRO A 65 -3.72 0.07 -1.43
N TRP A 66 -4.88 0.59 -1.79
CA TRP A 66 -5.26 1.99 -1.67
C TRP A 66 -5.12 2.53 -0.24
N ALA A 67 -4.06 3.29 0.02
CA ALA A 67 -3.67 3.86 1.31
C ALA A 67 -3.55 2.85 2.47
N VAL A 68 -3.34 1.57 2.20
CA VAL A 68 -3.21 0.53 3.23
C VAL A 68 -2.00 0.81 4.13
N GLY A 69 -2.24 0.94 5.44
CA GLY A 69 -1.21 1.33 6.40
C GLY A 69 -0.69 2.76 6.22
N GLN A 70 -1.26 3.56 5.32
CA GLN A 70 -0.72 4.86 4.88
C GLN A 70 0.74 4.78 4.39
N THR A 71 1.13 3.61 3.87
CA THR A 71 2.46 3.37 3.27
C THR A 71 2.39 3.16 1.76
N TRP A 72 1.18 2.98 1.25
CA TRP A 72 0.87 2.86 -0.18
C TRP A 72 0.14 4.11 -0.65
N GLY A 73 0.18 4.39 -1.93
CA GLY A 73 -0.56 5.50 -2.54
C GLY A 73 -2.05 5.46 -2.23
N GLY A 74 -2.70 6.60 -2.25
CA GLY A 74 -4.15 6.72 -2.05
C GLY A 74 -4.57 7.63 -0.91
N GLU A 75 -5.89 7.85 -0.80
CA GLU A 75 -6.50 8.85 0.07
C GLU A 75 -7.46 8.25 1.12
N SER A 76 -7.46 6.91 1.27
CA SER A 76 -8.30 6.25 2.26
C SER A 76 -7.70 6.36 3.67
N TYR A 77 -8.53 6.17 4.69
CA TYR A 77 -8.04 6.03 6.07
C TYR A 77 -7.49 4.64 6.33
N SER A 78 -6.45 4.56 7.16
CA SER A 78 -5.95 3.29 7.64
C SER A 78 -6.46 2.98 9.04
N ASN A 79 -7.33 1.98 9.14
CA ASN A 79 -7.76 1.40 10.41
C ASN A 79 -6.62 0.68 11.13
N PHE A 80 -5.66 0.16 10.35
CA PHE A 80 -4.49 -0.51 10.91
C PHE A 80 -3.68 0.42 11.81
N ILE A 81 -3.28 1.60 11.30
CA ILE A 81 -2.49 2.54 12.10
C ILE A 81 -3.28 3.12 13.27
N ALA A 82 -4.59 3.33 13.11
CA ALA A 82 -5.45 3.79 14.20
C ALA A 82 -5.52 2.80 15.37
N LYS A 83 -5.47 1.50 15.07
CA LYS A 83 -5.49 0.41 16.07
C LYS A 83 -4.09 0.00 16.56
N ASN A 84 -3.01 0.37 15.86
CA ASN A 84 -1.64 -0.08 16.11
C ASN A 84 -0.63 1.08 16.08
N VAL A 85 -0.80 2.03 17.00
CA VAL A 85 0.08 3.22 17.11
C VAL A 85 1.56 2.83 17.31
N ASP A 86 1.82 1.70 17.95
CA ASP A 86 3.16 1.13 18.14
C ASP A 86 3.79 0.58 16.85
N ALA A 87 3.00 0.43 15.79
CA ALA A 87 3.48 0.06 14.47
C ALA A 87 3.73 1.25 13.54
N MET A 88 3.44 2.47 13.98
CA MET A 88 3.69 3.67 13.20
C MET A 88 5.17 3.93 12.98
N GLN A 89 5.49 4.61 11.88
CA GLN A 89 6.81 5.15 11.64
C GLN A 89 7.18 6.19 12.70
N LYS A 90 8.48 6.30 12.98
CA LYS A 90 9.04 7.38 13.82
C LYS A 90 9.99 8.22 12.97
N ASN A 91 9.92 9.52 13.11
CA ASN A 91 10.90 10.40 12.48
C ASN A 91 12.27 10.34 13.19
N ALA A 92 13.25 11.05 12.66
CA ALA A 92 14.62 11.08 13.22
C ALA A 92 14.69 11.68 14.63
N GLU A 93 13.70 12.50 15.03
CA GLU A 93 13.58 13.10 16.36
C GLU A 93 12.72 12.26 17.33
N GLY A 94 12.18 11.12 16.88
CA GLY A 94 11.35 10.22 17.67
C GLY A 94 9.85 10.50 17.62
N GLY A 95 9.41 11.51 16.85
CA GLY A 95 7.99 11.81 16.64
C GLY A 95 7.29 10.72 15.81
N LEU A 96 6.02 10.42 16.15
CA LEU A 96 5.20 9.49 15.39
C LEU A 96 4.72 10.11 14.08
N LEU A 97 4.69 9.30 13.03
CA LEU A 97 4.19 9.65 11.72
C LEU A 97 3.01 8.74 11.35
N PRO A 98 1.97 9.28 10.69
CA PRO A 98 0.73 8.56 10.43
C PRO A 98 0.86 7.56 9.27
N ALA A 99 1.87 6.70 9.33
CA ALA A 99 2.06 5.58 8.40
C ALA A 99 2.67 4.38 9.13
N ALA A 100 2.33 3.17 8.70
CA ALA A 100 2.89 1.96 9.27
C ALA A 100 4.37 1.80 8.89
N CYS A 101 5.17 1.27 9.79
CA CYS A 101 6.55 0.91 9.47
C CYS A 101 6.58 -0.40 8.69
N LEU A 102 7.14 -0.38 7.47
CA LEU A 102 7.27 -1.55 6.57
C LEU A 102 8.03 -2.73 7.21
N ASN A 103 8.91 -2.44 8.16
CA ASN A 103 9.66 -3.46 8.92
C ASN A 103 8.92 -3.97 10.16
N ASN A 104 7.77 -3.39 10.52
CA ASN A 104 7.04 -3.82 11.69
C ASN A 104 6.36 -5.18 11.46
N PRO A 105 6.60 -6.21 12.29
CA PRO A 105 6.06 -7.54 12.08
C PRO A 105 4.53 -7.60 12.13
N LYS A 106 3.87 -6.72 12.89
CA LYS A 106 2.40 -6.62 12.89
C LYS A 106 1.90 -6.13 11.53
N TYR A 107 2.59 -5.14 10.95
CA TYR A 107 2.22 -4.62 9.65
C TYR A 107 2.51 -5.62 8.52
N ARG A 108 3.65 -6.28 8.54
CA ARG A 108 3.96 -7.35 7.56
C ARG A 108 2.92 -8.48 7.61
N LYS A 109 2.50 -8.90 8.80
CA LYS A 109 1.41 -9.86 8.95
C LYS A 109 0.11 -9.34 8.35
N PHE A 110 -0.24 -8.08 8.64
CA PHE A 110 -1.44 -7.46 8.10
C PHE A 110 -1.40 -7.37 6.56
N MET A 111 -0.26 -7.02 5.97
CA MET A 111 -0.09 -7.01 4.51
C MET A 111 -0.24 -8.40 3.89
N THR A 112 0.19 -9.46 4.59
CA THR A 112 -0.08 -10.84 4.15
C THR A 112 -1.58 -11.13 4.17
N GLU A 113 -2.29 -10.76 5.24
CA GLU A 113 -3.75 -10.92 5.35
C GLU A 113 -4.50 -10.12 4.28
N TRP A 114 -4.04 -8.90 3.97
CA TRP A 114 -4.58 -8.08 2.90
C TRP A 114 -4.35 -8.72 1.52
N THR A 115 -3.15 -9.22 1.27
CA THR A 115 -2.81 -9.93 0.02
C THR A 115 -3.69 -11.17 -0.17
N ASP A 116 -3.87 -11.97 0.88
CA ASP A 116 -4.77 -13.13 0.86
C ASP A 116 -6.22 -12.73 0.56
N ALA A 117 -6.68 -11.60 1.11
CA ALA A 117 -8.00 -11.06 0.81
C ALA A 117 -8.12 -10.62 -0.66
N ALA A 118 -7.10 -9.95 -1.21
CA ALA A 118 -7.06 -9.55 -2.62
C ALA A 118 -7.09 -10.78 -3.55
N ILE A 119 -6.34 -11.82 -3.23
CA ILE A 119 -6.38 -13.10 -3.96
C ILE A 119 -7.78 -13.73 -3.88
N LYS A 120 -8.39 -13.73 -2.69
CA LYS A 120 -9.71 -14.33 -2.46
C LYS A 120 -10.82 -13.65 -3.25
N ILE A 121 -10.79 -12.32 -3.42
CA ILE A 121 -11.75 -11.61 -4.28
C ILE A 121 -11.48 -11.82 -5.77
N GLY A 122 -10.38 -12.46 -6.14
CA GLY A 122 -10.07 -12.90 -7.50
C GLY A 122 -9.04 -12.06 -8.24
N ALA A 123 -8.16 -11.34 -7.56
CA ALA A 123 -7.04 -10.62 -8.19
C ALA A 123 -6.17 -11.58 -9.03
N ASP A 124 -5.74 -11.11 -10.21
CA ASP A 124 -4.73 -11.81 -11.01
C ASP A 124 -3.33 -11.32 -10.64
N ASN A 125 -3.22 -10.04 -10.26
CA ASN A 125 -1.96 -9.39 -9.88
C ASN A 125 -2.20 -8.36 -8.77
N ILE A 126 -1.15 -8.03 -8.03
CA ILE A 126 -1.11 -6.90 -7.10
C ILE A 126 -0.26 -5.80 -7.74
N PHE A 127 -0.77 -4.58 -7.70
CA PHE A 127 -0.06 -3.38 -8.12
C PHE A 127 0.39 -2.63 -6.86
N TRP A 128 1.68 -2.75 -6.53
CA TRP A 128 2.25 -2.07 -5.38
C TRP A 128 2.56 -0.62 -5.74
N ASP A 129 1.59 0.28 -5.52
CA ASP A 129 1.72 1.69 -5.87
C ASP A 129 2.36 2.50 -4.74
N GLU A 130 3.36 3.30 -5.12
CA GLU A 130 4.03 4.32 -4.29
C GLU A 130 4.39 3.87 -2.85
N PRO A 131 5.06 2.70 -2.65
CA PRO A 131 5.48 2.32 -1.30
C PRO A 131 6.44 3.36 -0.75
N HIS A 132 6.19 3.89 0.45
CA HIS A 132 7.03 4.96 0.96
C HIS A 132 7.30 4.94 2.45
N PHE A 133 8.46 5.49 2.80
CA PHE A 133 8.73 6.04 4.11
C PHE A 133 8.48 7.55 4.07
N TYR A 134 8.01 8.12 5.16
CA TYR A 134 7.87 9.56 5.25
C TYR A 134 9.24 10.24 5.08
N LEU A 135 9.39 10.96 3.98
CA LEU A 135 10.62 11.64 3.59
C LEU A 135 10.53 13.15 3.70
N TYR A 136 9.32 13.69 3.96
CA TYR A 136 9.08 15.12 3.97
C TYR A 136 9.42 15.71 5.34
N PRO A 137 10.57 16.40 5.50
CA PRO A 137 10.95 16.99 6.78
C PRO A 137 10.07 18.16 7.21
N GLU A 138 9.24 18.69 6.31
CA GLU A 138 8.47 19.91 6.48
C GLU A 138 6.95 19.74 6.49
N ALA A 139 6.44 18.50 6.41
CA ALA A 139 5.02 18.26 6.64
C ALA A 139 4.63 18.72 8.05
N GLU A 140 3.47 19.39 8.19
CA GLU A 140 3.01 20.00 9.43
C GLU A 140 3.24 19.12 10.67
N GLY A 141 4.08 19.59 11.59
CA GLY A 141 4.41 18.89 12.84
C GLY A 141 5.39 17.74 12.76
N CYS A 142 5.85 17.36 11.57
CA CYS A 142 6.78 16.24 11.36
C CYS A 142 8.15 16.76 10.95
N LYS A 143 9.10 16.77 11.88
CA LYS A 143 10.49 17.10 11.58
C LYS A 143 11.33 15.85 11.33
N GLY A 144 12.12 15.92 10.28
CA GLY A 144 13.06 14.86 9.92
C GLY A 144 12.44 13.69 9.15
N TRP A 145 13.29 12.82 8.67
CA TRP A 145 12.96 11.65 7.85
C TRP A 145 12.51 10.44 8.70
N ALA A 146 11.83 9.48 8.08
CA ALA A 146 11.44 8.20 8.67
C ALA A 146 11.94 7.00 7.81
N CYS A 147 11.95 5.79 8.30
CA CYS A 147 11.55 5.38 9.65
C CYS A 147 12.79 5.17 10.53
N ARG A 148 12.73 5.69 11.74
CA ARG A 148 13.78 5.53 12.74
C ARG A 148 13.22 4.92 14.05
N CYS A 149 12.25 3.99 13.93
CA CYS A 149 11.75 3.20 15.06
C CYS A 149 12.81 2.18 15.50
N ASP A 150 12.63 1.61 16.68
CA ASP A 150 13.60 0.67 17.29
C ASP A 150 13.90 -0.50 16.34
N ILE A 151 12.87 -1.06 15.68
CA ILE A 151 13.02 -2.16 14.71
C ILE A 151 13.92 -1.75 13.55
N CYS A 152 13.70 -0.58 12.96
CA CYS A 152 14.54 -0.08 11.86
C CYS A 152 15.97 0.20 12.33
N CYS A 153 16.16 0.76 13.52
CA CYS A 153 17.48 0.98 14.10
C CYS A 153 18.25 -0.32 14.32
N ASP A 154 17.59 -1.35 14.83
CA ASP A 154 18.19 -2.68 15.07
C ASP A 154 18.55 -3.37 13.75
N LEU A 155 17.68 -3.33 12.74
CA LEU A 155 17.97 -3.88 11.41
C LEU A 155 19.12 -3.14 10.73
N PHE A 156 19.14 -1.82 10.82
CA PHE A 156 20.24 -1.01 10.31
C PHE A 156 21.56 -1.37 10.97
N LYS A 157 21.57 -1.45 12.31
CA LYS A 157 22.76 -1.84 13.08
C LYS A 157 23.26 -3.23 12.70
N LYS A 158 22.34 -4.17 12.53
CA LYS A 158 22.68 -5.53 12.07
C LYS A 158 23.32 -5.54 10.70
N ARG A 159 22.87 -4.70 9.77
CA ARG A 159 23.38 -4.64 8.40
C ARG A 159 24.72 -3.90 8.30
N PHE A 160 24.84 -2.74 8.95
CA PHE A 160 26.00 -1.85 8.76
C PHE A 160 26.98 -1.85 9.94
N SER A 161 26.73 -2.64 10.99
CA SER A 161 27.55 -2.71 12.21
C SER A 161 27.79 -1.36 12.89
N LYS A 162 26.86 -0.42 12.71
CA LYS A 162 26.88 0.92 13.34
C LYS A 162 25.46 1.37 13.68
N ASP A 163 25.36 2.31 14.63
CA ASP A 163 24.05 2.89 14.96
C ASP A 163 23.51 3.74 13.79
N MET A 164 22.20 3.72 13.59
CA MET A 164 21.52 4.51 12.56
C MET A 164 21.68 6.00 12.88
N PRO A 165 22.27 6.82 12.00
CA PRO A 165 22.49 8.24 12.27
C PRO A 165 21.18 9.02 12.32
N VAL A 166 21.19 10.22 12.91
CA VAL A 166 20.06 11.15 12.92
C VAL A 166 19.98 11.90 11.58
N VAL A 167 21.13 12.24 11.01
CA VAL A 167 21.23 12.87 9.69
C VAL A 167 21.26 11.76 8.63
N MET A 168 20.43 11.88 7.60
CA MET A 168 20.39 10.91 6.51
C MET A 168 21.72 10.86 5.77
N ASP A 169 22.35 9.72 5.76
CA ASP A 169 23.55 9.40 4.97
C ASP A 169 23.21 8.36 3.87
N ASP A 170 24.20 8.03 3.05
CA ASP A 170 24.02 7.05 1.96
C ASP A 170 23.67 5.65 2.47
N ASN A 171 24.14 5.25 3.66
CA ASN A 171 23.76 3.96 4.24
C ASN A 171 22.30 3.93 4.66
N VAL A 172 21.74 5.06 5.16
CA VAL A 172 20.32 5.16 5.48
C VAL A 172 19.47 5.10 4.21
N ARG A 173 19.91 5.75 3.13
CA ARG A 173 19.22 5.68 1.83
C ARG A 173 19.19 4.26 1.31
N LEU A 174 20.35 3.60 1.27
CA LEU A 174 20.45 2.21 0.84
C LEU A 174 19.60 1.26 1.71
N PHE A 175 19.60 1.45 3.03
CA PHE A 175 18.75 0.67 3.93
C PHE A 175 17.25 0.81 3.61
N LYS A 176 16.80 2.02 3.28
CA LYS A 176 15.42 2.27 2.94
C LYS A 176 15.02 1.66 1.61
N GLU A 177 15.88 1.76 0.60
CA GLU A 177 15.68 1.13 -0.70
C GLU A 177 15.50 -0.38 -0.55
N ASP A 178 16.34 -1.04 0.26
CA ASP A 178 16.20 -2.47 0.52
C ASP A 178 14.90 -2.84 1.23
N CYS A 179 14.43 -2.01 2.18
CA CYS A 179 13.16 -2.25 2.88
C CYS A 179 11.92 -2.14 1.97
N LEU A 180 12.05 -1.56 0.78
CA LEU A 180 10.99 -1.46 -0.21
C LEU A 180 10.97 -2.63 -1.20
N VAL A 181 12.04 -3.44 -1.23
CA VAL A 181 12.21 -4.54 -2.20
C VAL A 181 11.98 -5.91 -1.54
N ASP A 182 12.20 -6.04 -0.22
CA ASP A 182 11.99 -7.26 0.59
C ASP A 182 10.52 -7.44 1.02
#